data_840fc1e20cbd8cae82e04a66f0359226
#
_entry.id   840fc1e20cbd8cae82e04a66f0359226
#
_cell.length_a   1.000
_cell.length_b   1.000
_cell.length_c   1.000
_cell.angle_alpha   90.00
_cell.angle_beta   90.00
_cell.angle_gamma   90.00
#
_symmetry.space_group_name_H-M   'P 1'
#
loop_
_entity.id
_entity.type
_entity.pdbx_description
1 polymer ?
#
loop_
_entity_poly.entity_id
_entity_poly.type
_entity_poly.pdbx_seq_one_letter_code
_entity_poly.pdbx_strand_id
1 'polypeptide(L)'
;AIAMGHKQRHEHLNIVLQGSVAIIGDDGQVRVISAPAIFTGQPGRKVGGCIEDCVWHNVYPNPDDCRDIEILEARWLEKTDAAIEYERLYTECLSKHHDHDRADFAFMLDEMGVTAKQVREESEIQTDIVQLPSEYSTRLSVRQSAIEGRGLFLSSPASAGEVIAPARIGDNRTIAWRYVNHAKSPNCEYRPMPDGNIYLVALVDINGAIGGSAGCELTADYRQARS
;
A
#
# COMPACT_ATOMS: atom_id res chain seq x y z
N ALA A 1 11.96 -14.97 11.84
CA ALA A 1 11.99 -14.50 10.46
C ALA A 1 13.30 -13.76 10.18
N ILE A 2 13.93 -13.99 9.04
CA ILE A 2 15.13 -13.25 8.62
C ILE A 2 14.65 -12.11 7.70
N ALA A 3 14.92 -10.88 8.09
CA ALA A 3 14.70 -9.72 7.26
C ALA A 3 16.02 -9.32 6.60
N MET A 4 16.06 -9.35 5.27
CA MET A 4 17.17 -8.79 4.50
C MET A 4 16.80 -7.39 4.06
N GLY A 5 17.48 -6.38 4.61
CA GLY A 5 17.31 -4.99 4.19
C GLY A 5 17.96 -4.73 2.83
N HIS A 6 17.45 -3.73 2.11
CA HIS A 6 18.14 -3.17 0.96
C HIS A 6 19.46 -2.50 1.40
N LYS A 7 20.43 -2.42 0.49
CA LYS A 7 21.64 -1.66 0.76
C LYS A 7 21.30 -0.17 0.79
N GLN A 8 21.62 0.48 1.88
CA GLN A 8 21.42 1.92 2.08
C GLN A 8 22.54 2.70 1.39
N ARG A 9 22.20 3.70 0.59
CA ARG A 9 23.19 4.55 -0.11
C ARG A 9 23.80 5.61 0.79
N HIS A 10 23.03 6.07 1.78
CA HIS A 10 23.38 7.23 2.62
C HIS A 10 23.07 6.97 4.09
N GLU A 11 23.61 7.81 4.94
CA GLU A 11 23.17 7.86 6.34
C GLU A 11 21.67 8.13 6.42
N HIS A 12 21.02 7.47 7.37
CA HIS A 12 19.59 7.57 7.59
C HIS A 12 19.25 7.39 9.06
N LEU A 13 18.14 7.94 9.49
CA LEU A 13 17.66 7.77 10.85
C LEU A 13 16.88 6.45 10.96
N ASN A 14 17.18 5.70 12.02
CA ASN A 14 16.46 4.47 12.39
C ASN A 14 15.71 4.72 13.68
N ILE A 15 14.43 4.29 13.71
CA ILE A 15 13.56 4.34 14.88
C ILE A 15 12.98 2.95 15.08
N VAL A 16 13.35 2.30 16.20
CA VAL A 16 12.76 1.01 16.61
C VAL A 16 11.74 1.29 17.70
N LEU A 17 10.47 1.05 17.38
CA LEU A 17 9.34 1.37 18.25
C LEU A 17 8.90 0.19 19.11
N GLN A 18 9.11 -1.03 18.63
CA GLN A 18 8.67 -2.25 19.30
C GLN A 18 9.62 -3.40 19.00
N GLY A 19 9.75 -4.33 19.95
CA GLY A 19 10.46 -5.61 19.82
C GLY A 19 11.96 -5.51 19.81
N SER A 20 12.61 -6.58 19.39
CA SER A 20 14.06 -6.70 19.31
C SER A 20 14.51 -7.45 18.07
N VAL A 21 15.66 -7.06 17.53
CA VAL A 21 16.24 -7.63 16.32
C VAL A 21 17.75 -7.82 16.49
N ALA A 22 18.26 -8.98 16.11
CA ALA A 22 19.68 -9.22 15.97
C ALA A 22 20.10 -8.83 14.55
N ILE A 23 21.05 -7.91 14.42
CA ILE A 23 21.59 -7.49 13.13
C ILE A 23 23.05 -7.90 12.98
N ILE A 24 23.44 -8.23 11.76
CA ILE A 24 24.84 -8.43 11.38
C ILE A 24 25.24 -7.24 10.52
N GLY A 25 26.22 -6.47 10.97
CA GLY A 25 26.80 -5.38 10.19
C GLY A 25 27.83 -5.87 9.16
N ASP A 26 28.32 -4.94 8.34
CA ASP A 26 29.37 -5.23 7.34
C ASP A 26 30.68 -5.70 8.00
N ASP A 27 30.86 -5.42 9.30
CA ASP A 27 31.97 -5.89 10.13
C ASP A 27 31.81 -7.35 10.63
N GLY A 28 30.71 -8.01 10.27
CA GLY A 28 30.37 -9.37 10.71
C GLY A 28 29.94 -9.49 12.17
N GLN A 29 29.88 -8.39 12.92
CA GLN A 29 29.48 -8.42 14.31
C GLN A 29 27.96 -8.48 14.45
N VAL A 30 27.50 -9.35 15.34
CA VAL A 30 26.08 -9.42 15.72
C VAL A 30 25.81 -8.39 16.82
N ARG A 31 24.80 -7.55 16.58
CA ARG A 31 24.32 -6.57 17.56
C ARG A 31 22.83 -6.76 17.75
N VAL A 32 22.38 -6.73 19.00
CA VAL A 32 20.95 -6.75 19.33
C VAL A 32 20.50 -5.32 19.56
N ILE A 33 19.44 -4.93 18.84
CA ILE A 33 18.78 -3.64 19.02
C ILE A 33 17.39 -3.92 19.58
N SER A 34 17.09 -3.34 20.72
CA SER A 34 15.79 -3.47 21.38
C SER A 34 15.09 -2.12 21.45
N ALA A 35 13.77 -2.13 21.29
CA ALA A 35 12.94 -0.94 21.43
C ALA A 35 12.89 -0.45 22.90
N PRO A 36 12.71 0.87 23.13
CA PRO A 36 12.76 1.93 22.14
C PRO A 36 14.21 2.30 21.78
N ALA A 37 14.51 2.49 20.49
CA ALA A 37 15.83 2.91 20.07
C ALA A 37 15.76 3.90 18.91
N ILE A 38 16.62 4.92 18.94
CA ILE A 38 16.79 5.88 17.84
C ILE A 38 18.29 6.00 17.60
N PHE A 39 18.71 5.80 16.35
CA PHE A 39 20.13 5.88 15.98
C PHE A 39 20.34 6.18 14.51
N THR A 40 21.50 6.74 14.18
CA THR A 40 21.92 6.95 12.80
C THR A 40 22.47 5.65 12.21
N GLY A 41 21.87 5.19 11.12
CA GLY A 41 22.37 4.07 10.33
C GLY A 41 23.37 4.54 9.29
N GLN A 42 24.51 3.86 9.21
CA GLN A 42 25.51 4.12 8.18
C GLN A 42 25.10 3.47 6.84
N PRO A 43 25.63 3.99 5.70
CA PRO A 43 25.50 3.31 4.41
C PRO A 43 25.93 1.84 4.50
N GLY A 44 25.37 1.00 3.66
CA GLY A 44 25.68 -0.43 3.66
C GLY A 44 24.42 -1.30 3.79
N ARG A 45 24.62 -2.61 3.81
CA ARG A 45 23.56 -3.59 3.99
C ARG A 45 23.58 -4.12 5.42
N LYS A 46 22.39 -4.26 5.99
CA LYS A 46 22.20 -4.94 7.26
C LYS A 46 21.32 -6.16 7.04
N VAL A 47 21.73 -7.29 7.59
CA VAL A 47 20.93 -8.51 7.65
C VAL A 47 20.50 -8.67 9.10
N GLY A 48 19.22 -8.86 9.32
CA GLY A 48 18.69 -9.00 10.68
C GLY A 48 17.72 -10.15 10.82
N GLY A 49 17.66 -10.71 12.02
CA GLY A 49 16.64 -11.68 12.45
C GLY A 49 15.81 -11.07 13.57
N CYS A 50 14.49 -11.01 13.43
CA CYS A 50 13.62 -10.60 14.51
C CYS A 50 13.67 -11.64 15.63
N ILE A 51 14.02 -11.21 16.82
CA ILE A 51 13.97 -12.00 18.06
C ILE A 51 12.55 -11.97 18.60
N GLU A 52 11.92 -10.79 18.52
CA GLU A 52 10.53 -10.52 18.86
C GLU A 52 9.87 -9.77 17.72
N ASP A 53 8.53 -9.69 17.72
CA ASP A 53 7.79 -8.86 16.74
C ASP A 53 8.27 -7.42 16.81
N CYS A 54 8.80 -6.92 15.69
CA CYS A 54 9.54 -5.68 15.64
C CYS A 54 8.86 -4.66 14.71
N VAL A 55 8.76 -3.43 15.20
CA VAL A 55 8.40 -2.26 14.40
C VAL A 55 9.63 -1.37 14.25
N TRP A 56 10.14 -1.28 13.02
CA TRP A 56 11.34 -0.50 12.69
C TRP A 56 11.09 0.41 11.51
N HIS A 57 11.35 1.69 11.67
CA HIS A 57 11.25 2.71 10.65
C HIS A 57 12.63 3.21 10.22
N ASN A 58 12.85 3.28 8.91
CA ASN A 58 13.93 4.05 8.31
C ASN A 58 13.37 5.39 7.86
N VAL A 59 14.04 6.49 8.25
CA VAL A 59 13.61 7.85 7.94
C VAL A 59 14.68 8.53 7.11
N TYR A 60 14.26 9.10 5.98
CA TYR A 60 15.15 9.76 5.03
C TYR A 60 14.73 11.22 4.80
N PRO A 61 15.68 12.13 4.56
CA PRO A 61 15.35 13.49 4.16
C PRO A 61 14.60 13.52 2.81
N ASN A 62 13.60 14.37 2.70
CA ASN A 62 12.86 14.61 1.48
C ASN A 62 12.71 16.12 1.23
N PRO A 63 13.80 16.83 0.91
CA PRO A 63 13.85 18.30 0.88
C PRO A 63 13.05 18.91 -0.27
N ASP A 64 12.75 18.13 -1.31
CA ASP A 64 12.01 18.52 -2.51
C ASP A 64 10.54 18.07 -2.48
N ASP A 65 10.06 17.55 -1.33
CA ASP A 65 8.71 17.00 -1.15
C ASP A 65 8.30 16.03 -2.27
N CYS A 66 9.25 15.24 -2.76
CA CYS A 66 9.00 14.23 -3.78
C CYS A 66 7.98 13.21 -3.27
N ARG A 67 6.95 12.93 -4.05
CA ARG A 67 5.88 11.97 -3.73
C ARG A 67 5.99 10.68 -4.56
N ASP A 68 6.94 10.63 -5.46
CA ASP A 68 7.20 9.46 -6.29
C ASP A 68 8.08 8.46 -5.53
N ILE A 69 7.49 7.32 -5.20
CA ILE A 69 8.14 6.28 -4.40
C ILE A 69 9.34 5.68 -5.16
N GLU A 70 9.24 5.50 -6.48
CA GLU A 70 10.32 4.90 -7.27
C GLU A 70 11.55 5.83 -7.30
N ILE A 71 11.32 7.13 -7.43
CA ILE A 71 12.39 8.13 -7.35
C ILE A 71 13.02 8.15 -5.96
N LEU A 72 12.20 8.10 -4.89
CA LEU A 72 12.68 8.07 -3.51
C LEU A 72 13.47 6.79 -3.21
N GLU A 73 12.98 5.63 -3.62
CA GLU A 73 13.70 4.36 -3.47
C GLU A 73 15.03 4.39 -4.23
N ALA A 74 15.05 4.82 -5.48
CA ALA A 74 16.29 4.94 -6.26
C ALA A 74 17.31 5.91 -5.65
N ARG A 75 16.83 6.96 -4.97
CA ARG A 75 17.68 7.94 -4.27
C ARG A 75 18.36 7.33 -3.04
N TRP A 76 17.63 6.57 -2.25
CA TRP A 76 18.07 6.14 -0.92
C TRP A 76 18.54 4.70 -0.85
N LEU A 77 18.07 3.83 -1.74
CA LEU A 77 18.31 2.40 -1.69
C LEU A 77 19.08 1.91 -2.93
N GLU A 78 19.85 0.85 -2.74
CA GLU A 78 20.45 0.06 -3.82
C GLU A 78 19.86 -1.34 -3.76
N LYS A 79 19.02 -1.65 -4.76
CA LYS A 79 18.45 -2.99 -4.92
C LYS A 79 19.49 -3.91 -5.55
N THR A 80 19.58 -5.14 -5.08
CA THR A 80 20.41 -6.18 -5.74
C THR A 80 19.63 -6.79 -6.89
N ASP A 81 20.35 -7.40 -7.84
CA ASP A 81 19.73 -8.16 -8.94
C ASP A 81 18.78 -9.24 -8.43
N ALA A 82 19.14 -9.91 -7.33
CA ALA A 82 18.28 -10.89 -6.67
C ALA A 82 17.01 -10.28 -6.09
N ALA A 83 17.06 -9.06 -5.53
CA ALA A 83 15.89 -8.37 -5.01
C ALA A 83 14.99 -7.90 -6.16
N ILE A 84 15.57 -7.39 -7.24
CA ILE A 84 14.85 -6.99 -8.45
C ILE A 84 14.12 -8.18 -9.05
N GLU A 85 14.81 -9.31 -9.18
CA GLU A 85 14.23 -10.54 -9.74
C GLU A 85 13.11 -11.09 -8.83
N TYR A 86 13.30 -11.05 -7.50
CA TYR A 86 12.26 -11.44 -6.56
C TYR A 86 11.01 -10.56 -6.68
N GLU A 87 11.18 -9.23 -6.75
CA GLU A 87 10.07 -8.29 -6.93
C GLU A 87 9.34 -8.56 -8.25
N ARG A 88 10.08 -8.83 -9.34
CA ARG A 88 9.51 -9.20 -10.64
C ARG A 88 8.65 -10.46 -10.54
N LEU A 89 9.21 -11.55 -9.98
CA LEU A 89 8.51 -12.81 -9.81
C LEU A 89 7.29 -12.69 -8.89
N TYR A 90 7.42 -11.92 -7.81
CA TYR A 90 6.33 -11.65 -6.89
C TYR A 90 5.19 -10.88 -7.57
N THR A 91 5.53 -9.83 -8.31
CA THR A 91 4.55 -9.04 -9.08
C THR A 91 3.85 -9.90 -10.14
N GLU A 92 4.60 -10.75 -10.84
CA GLU A 92 4.02 -11.69 -11.82
C GLU A 92 3.09 -12.70 -11.15
N CYS A 93 3.47 -13.24 -9.99
CA CYS A 93 2.64 -14.15 -9.22
C CYS A 93 1.34 -13.47 -8.75
N LEU A 94 1.43 -12.25 -8.20
CA LEU A 94 0.26 -11.46 -7.82
C LEU A 94 -0.64 -11.15 -9.01
N SER A 95 -0.05 -10.78 -10.14
CA SER A 95 -0.80 -10.49 -11.36
C SER A 95 -1.61 -11.70 -11.82
N LYS A 96 -1.02 -12.89 -11.80
CA LYS A 96 -1.74 -14.15 -12.13
C LYS A 96 -2.84 -14.47 -11.11
N HIS A 97 -2.60 -14.17 -9.84
CA HIS A 97 -3.61 -14.36 -8.79
C HIS A 97 -4.88 -13.54 -9.04
N HIS A 98 -4.76 -12.39 -9.69
CA HIS A 98 -5.88 -11.51 -10.02
C HIS A 98 -6.49 -11.71 -11.42
N ASP A 99 -6.11 -12.79 -12.13
CA ASP A 99 -6.69 -13.08 -13.46
C ASP A 99 -8.22 -13.23 -13.42
N HIS A 100 -8.74 -13.81 -12.32
CA HIS A 100 -10.16 -13.94 -12.10
C HIS A 100 -10.87 -12.62 -11.78
N ASP A 101 -10.23 -11.64 -11.19
CA ASP A 101 -10.77 -10.31 -10.92
C ASP A 101 -10.91 -9.55 -12.23
N ARG A 102 -9.89 -9.65 -13.10
CA ARG A 102 -9.92 -9.08 -14.45
C ARG A 102 -11.00 -9.69 -15.34
N ALA A 103 -11.15 -11.02 -15.26
CA ALA A 103 -12.21 -11.72 -16.02
C ALA A 103 -13.61 -11.33 -15.53
N ASP A 104 -13.82 -11.23 -14.20
CA ASP A 104 -15.10 -10.80 -13.64
C ASP A 104 -15.40 -9.33 -13.97
N PHE A 105 -14.37 -8.47 -13.96
CA PHE A 105 -14.51 -7.08 -14.43
C PHE A 105 -14.94 -7.00 -15.89
N ALA A 106 -14.31 -7.77 -16.77
CA ALA A 106 -14.69 -7.80 -18.18
C ALA A 106 -16.12 -8.31 -18.40
N PHE A 107 -16.53 -9.34 -17.66
CA PHE A 107 -17.89 -9.85 -17.68
C PHE A 107 -18.90 -8.80 -17.19
N MET A 108 -18.60 -8.12 -16.09
CA MET A 108 -19.43 -7.04 -15.55
C MET A 108 -19.60 -5.90 -16.56
N LEU A 109 -18.54 -5.51 -17.29
CA LEU A 109 -18.62 -4.47 -18.32
C LEU A 109 -19.53 -4.87 -19.47
N ASP A 110 -19.48 -6.13 -19.90
CA ASP A 110 -20.35 -6.69 -20.94
C ASP A 110 -21.81 -6.63 -20.49
N GLU A 111 -22.12 -7.09 -19.28
CA GLU A 111 -23.48 -6.98 -18.70
C GLU A 111 -23.99 -5.54 -18.64
N MET A 112 -23.10 -4.59 -18.39
CA MET A 112 -23.43 -3.16 -18.30
C MET A 112 -23.51 -2.46 -19.65
N GLY A 113 -23.07 -3.10 -20.72
CA GLY A 113 -23.01 -2.50 -22.06
C GLY A 113 -22.01 -1.34 -22.16
N VAL A 114 -20.96 -1.34 -21.34
CA VAL A 114 -19.89 -0.32 -21.33
C VAL A 114 -18.55 -0.95 -21.64
N THR A 115 -17.62 -0.17 -22.14
CA THR A 115 -16.26 -0.62 -22.45
C THR A 115 -15.27 -0.21 -21.36
N ALA A 116 -14.20 -0.97 -21.21
CA ALA A 116 -13.10 -0.60 -20.31
C ALA A 116 -12.50 0.78 -20.63
N LYS A 117 -12.51 1.17 -21.92
CA LYS A 117 -12.09 2.49 -22.37
C LYS A 117 -12.98 3.60 -21.79
N GLN A 118 -14.31 3.44 -21.88
CA GLN A 118 -15.26 4.42 -21.31
C GLN A 118 -15.10 4.55 -19.80
N VAL A 119 -14.97 3.42 -19.08
CA VAL A 119 -14.75 3.45 -17.63
C VAL A 119 -13.44 4.15 -17.29
N ARG A 120 -12.37 3.93 -18.08
CA ARG A 120 -11.09 4.60 -17.87
C ARG A 120 -11.19 6.10 -18.11
N GLU A 121 -11.79 6.52 -19.23
CA GLU A 121 -12.00 7.93 -19.56
C GLU A 121 -12.80 8.65 -18.47
N GLU A 122 -13.91 8.07 -17.99
CA GLU A 122 -14.68 8.61 -16.86
C GLU A 122 -13.86 8.67 -15.57
N SER A 123 -13.06 7.64 -15.31
CA SER A 123 -12.23 7.58 -14.12
C SER A 123 -11.11 8.61 -14.12
N GLU A 124 -10.64 9.06 -15.28
CA GLU A 124 -9.56 10.06 -15.44
C GLU A 124 -10.05 11.51 -15.26
N ILE A 125 -11.36 11.75 -15.20
CA ILE A 125 -11.90 13.08 -14.86
C ILE A 125 -11.45 13.45 -13.45
N GLN A 126 -10.83 14.64 -13.33
CA GLN A 126 -10.25 15.12 -12.07
C GLN A 126 -11.07 16.23 -11.39
N THR A 127 -12.07 16.77 -12.09
CA THR A 127 -12.81 17.97 -11.65
C THR A 127 -13.66 17.76 -10.40
N ASP A 128 -13.98 16.50 -10.08
CA ASP A 128 -14.78 16.09 -8.92
C ASP A 128 -13.94 15.38 -7.83
N ILE A 129 -12.61 15.42 -7.92
CA ILE A 129 -11.75 14.81 -6.90
C ILE A 129 -11.46 15.79 -5.77
N VAL A 130 -11.84 15.41 -4.55
CA VAL A 130 -11.56 16.17 -3.33
C VAL A 130 -10.57 15.43 -2.43
N GLN A 131 -9.84 16.21 -1.63
CA GLN A 131 -8.90 15.65 -0.67
C GLN A 131 -9.63 14.93 0.47
N LEU A 132 -9.04 13.81 0.89
CA LEU A 132 -9.47 13.15 2.11
C LEU A 132 -9.13 14.01 3.34
N PRO A 133 -10.01 14.02 4.36
CA PRO A 133 -9.63 14.50 5.69
C PRO A 133 -8.36 13.81 6.20
N SER A 134 -7.56 14.56 6.97
CA SER A 134 -6.23 14.10 7.41
C SER A 134 -6.26 12.82 8.24
N GLU A 135 -7.33 12.61 9.02
CA GLU A 135 -7.53 11.41 9.82
C GLU A 135 -7.60 10.11 9.01
N TYR A 136 -8.00 10.19 7.73
CA TYR A 136 -8.07 9.04 6.84
C TYR A 136 -6.84 8.93 5.92
N SER A 137 -6.28 10.07 5.50
CA SER A 137 -5.25 10.11 4.47
C SER A 137 -3.91 9.49 4.92
N THR A 138 -3.60 9.53 6.21
CA THR A 138 -2.31 9.09 6.77
C THR A 138 -2.06 7.59 6.66
N ARG A 139 -3.12 6.79 6.55
CA ARG A 139 -3.03 5.32 6.46
C ARG A 139 -3.26 4.78 5.05
N LEU A 140 -3.42 5.67 4.06
CA LEU A 140 -3.73 5.31 2.69
C LEU A 140 -2.62 5.78 1.73
N SER A 141 -2.28 4.95 0.77
CA SER A 141 -1.34 5.30 -0.30
C SER A 141 -1.82 4.79 -1.66
N VAL A 142 -1.59 5.59 -2.69
CA VAL A 142 -1.90 5.20 -4.08
C VAL A 142 -0.62 4.72 -4.73
N ARG A 143 -0.59 3.46 -5.18
CA ARG A 143 0.59 2.79 -5.74
C ARG A 143 0.23 2.02 -7.00
N GLN A 144 1.24 1.47 -7.69
CA GLN A 144 1.02 0.52 -8.78
C GLN A 144 0.27 -0.71 -8.27
N SER A 145 -0.78 -1.09 -8.98
CA SER A 145 -1.61 -2.26 -8.67
C SER A 145 -1.18 -3.48 -9.45
N ALA A 146 -1.31 -4.66 -8.83
CA ALA A 146 -1.19 -5.94 -9.54
C ALA A 146 -2.47 -6.31 -10.31
N ILE A 147 -3.60 -5.66 -10.00
CA ILE A 147 -4.89 -5.87 -10.68
C ILE A 147 -4.93 -5.07 -11.97
N GLU A 148 -4.95 -3.73 -11.87
CA GLU A 148 -4.95 -2.84 -13.02
C GLU A 148 -4.46 -1.44 -12.62
N GLY A 149 -3.56 -0.86 -13.40
CA GLY A 149 -3.09 0.51 -13.25
C GLY A 149 -2.60 0.88 -11.86
N ARG A 150 -3.30 1.78 -11.17
CA ARG A 150 -3.00 2.20 -9.79
C ARG A 150 -4.08 1.72 -8.85
N GLY A 151 -3.67 1.28 -7.65
CA GLY A 151 -4.55 0.82 -6.58
C GLY A 151 -4.43 1.67 -5.32
N LEU A 152 -5.41 1.57 -4.44
CA LEU A 152 -5.38 2.14 -3.10
C LEU A 152 -4.92 1.09 -2.09
N PHE A 153 -3.94 1.43 -1.28
CA PHE A 153 -3.32 0.52 -0.31
C PHE A 153 -3.47 1.03 1.10
N LEU A 154 -3.78 0.11 2.02
CA LEU A 154 -3.88 0.38 3.45
C LEU A 154 -2.55 0.04 4.13
N SER A 155 -1.95 1.02 4.82
CA SER A 155 -0.65 0.91 5.49
C SER A 155 -0.72 0.51 6.96
N SER A 156 -1.91 0.34 7.53
CA SER A 156 -2.13 -0.11 8.92
C SER A 156 -3.28 -1.11 8.97
N PRO A 157 -3.38 -1.96 9.99
CA PRO A 157 -4.49 -2.91 10.11
C PRO A 157 -5.84 -2.22 10.16
N ALA A 158 -6.88 -2.91 9.65
CA ALA A 158 -8.28 -2.56 9.81
C ALA A 158 -9.09 -3.80 10.14
N SER A 159 -10.08 -3.68 11.03
CA SER A 159 -10.98 -4.76 11.38
C SER A 159 -12.20 -4.81 10.46
N ALA A 160 -12.80 -5.97 10.32
CA ALA A 160 -14.07 -6.11 9.61
C ALA A 160 -15.14 -5.15 10.17
N GLY A 161 -15.83 -4.43 9.28
CA GLY A 161 -16.81 -3.40 9.63
C GLY A 161 -16.22 -2.01 9.91
N GLU A 162 -14.89 -1.87 9.94
CA GLU A 162 -14.24 -0.58 10.15
C GLU A 162 -14.37 0.33 8.93
N VAL A 163 -14.66 1.61 9.17
CA VAL A 163 -14.67 2.64 8.14
C VAL A 163 -13.23 3.01 7.78
N ILE A 164 -12.85 2.74 6.53
CA ILE A 164 -11.50 3.04 6.02
C ILE A 164 -11.37 4.51 5.67
N ALA A 165 -12.29 5.04 4.86
CA ALA A 165 -12.31 6.44 4.44
C ALA A 165 -13.63 6.79 3.74
N PRO A 166 -14.01 8.07 3.67
CA PRO A 166 -15.04 8.51 2.75
C PRO A 166 -14.59 8.28 1.31
N ALA A 167 -15.38 7.52 0.56
CA ALA A 167 -15.20 7.28 -0.86
C ALA A 167 -15.80 8.43 -1.69
N ARG A 168 -17.00 8.90 -1.28
CA ARG A 168 -17.63 10.11 -1.82
C ARG A 168 -18.03 11.05 -0.69
N ILE A 169 -17.83 12.33 -0.92
CA ILE A 169 -18.28 13.43 -0.02
C ILE A 169 -19.25 14.25 -0.85
N GLY A 170 -20.55 14.10 -0.59
CA GLY A 170 -21.59 14.58 -1.48
C GLY A 170 -21.41 13.98 -2.89
N ASP A 171 -21.38 14.83 -3.91
CA ASP A 171 -21.21 14.41 -5.30
C ASP A 171 -19.73 14.20 -5.70
N ASN A 172 -18.79 14.54 -4.83
CA ASN A 172 -17.37 14.51 -5.14
C ASN A 172 -16.72 13.19 -4.75
N ARG A 173 -15.83 12.70 -5.61
CA ARG A 173 -15.01 11.49 -5.36
C ARG A 173 -13.77 11.85 -4.56
N THR A 174 -13.29 10.88 -3.77
CA THR A 174 -11.98 10.93 -3.13
C THR A 174 -11.05 9.89 -3.76
N ILE A 175 -9.82 9.78 -3.26
CA ILE A 175 -8.89 8.70 -3.66
C ILE A 175 -9.45 7.32 -3.29
N ALA A 176 -10.31 7.23 -2.27
CA ALA A 176 -10.94 5.97 -1.84
C ALA A 176 -12.09 5.51 -2.76
N TRP A 177 -12.53 6.35 -3.70
CA TRP A 177 -13.38 5.94 -4.81
C TRP A 177 -12.53 5.68 -6.06
N ARG A 178 -11.62 6.62 -6.34
CA ARG A 178 -10.90 6.71 -7.61
C ARG A 178 -9.90 5.57 -7.84
N TYR A 179 -9.26 5.06 -6.77
CA TYR A 179 -8.16 4.12 -6.86
C TYR A 179 -8.43 2.76 -6.21
N VAL A 180 -9.67 2.46 -5.84
CA VAL A 180 -10.06 1.13 -5.39
C VAL A 180 -10.38 0.29 -6.60
N ASN A 181 -9.64 -0.78 -6.83
CA ASN A 181 -9.85 -1.67 -7.96
C ASN A 181 -10.99 -2.67 -7.72
N HIS A 182 -11.56 -3.16 -8.83
CA HIS A 182 -12.56 -4.20 -8.78
C HIS A 182 -11.95 -5.56 -8.39
N ALA A 183 -12.66 -6.29 -7.53
CA ALA A 183 -12.39 -7.70 -7.27
C ALA A 183 -13.70 -8.49 -7.16
N LYS A 184 -13.65 -9.74 -7.62
CA LYS A 184 -14.76 -10.68 -7.49
C LYS A 184 -15.04 -11.05 -6.04
N SER A 185 -13.98 -11.13 -5.23
CA SER A 185 -14.03 -11.35 -3.78
C SER A 185 -13.38 -10.17 -3.08
N PRO A 186 -14.09 -9.02 -2.98
CA PRO A 186 -13.50 -7.79 -2.47
C PRO A 186 -13.24 -7.86 -0.97
N ASN A 187 -12.28 -7.07 -0.49
CA ASN A 187 -12.03 -6.89 0.93
C ASN A 187 -12.73 -5.67 1.54
N CYS A 188 -13.36 -4.84 0.69
CA CYS A 188 -14.13 -3.66 1.09
C CYS A 188 -15.47 -3.58 0.35
N GLU A 189 -16.36 -2.76 0.89
CA GLU A 189 -17.61 -2.35 0.25
C GLU A 189 -17.81 -0.84 0.30
N TYR A 190 -18.61 -0.32 -0.63
CA TYR A 190 -19.12 1.05 -0.56
C TYR A 190 -20.43 1.08 0.23
N ARG A 191 -20.43 1.81 1.35
CA ARG A 191 -21.58 1.90 2.24
C ARG A 191 -22.09 3.35 2.36
N PRO A 192 -23.31 3.64 1.91
CA PRO A 192 -23.96 4.93 2.21
C PRO A 192 -24.16 5.10 3.73
N MET A 193 -23.89 6.29 4.24
CA MET A 193 -24.06 6.63 5.64
C MET A 193 -25.12 7.74 5.83
N PRO A 194 -25.66 7.89 7.06
CA PRO A 194 -26.72 8.87 7.33
C PRO A 194 -26.32 10.33 7.09
N ASP A 195 -25.03 10.64 7.02
CA ASP A 195 -24.49 11.96 6.69
C ASP A 195 -24.56 12.32 5.19
N GLY A 196 -25.10 11.40 4.36
CA GLY A 196 -25.23 11.57 2.91
C GLY A 196 -23.96 11.25 2.12
N ASN A 197 -22.89 10.80 2.79
CA ASN A 197 -21.65 10.39 2.15
C ASN A 197 -21.62 8.89 1.91
N ILE A 198 -20.71 8.44 1.03
CA ILE A 198 -20.42 7.02 0.81
C ILE A 198 -19.04 6.72 1.37
N TYR A 199 -18.95 5.68 2.18
CA TYR A 199 -17.70 5.27 2.80
C TYR A 199 -17.22 3.93 2.27
N LEU A 200 -15.90 3.79 2.17
CA LEU A 200 -15.24 2.52 1.99
C LEU A 200 -15.12 1.84 3.35
N VAL A 201 -15.67 0.65 3.48
CA VAL A 201 -15.75 -0.11 4.75
C VAL A 201 -15.12 -1.48 4.54
N ALA A 202 -14.30 -1.92 5.48
CA ALA A 202 -13.68 -3.24 5.44
C ALA A 202 -14.74 -4.36 5.60
N LEU A 203 -14.72 -5.35 4.71
CA LEU A 203 -15.58 -6.55 4.81
C LEU A 203 -14.95 -7.64 5.66
N VAL A 204 -13.63 -7.67 5.72
CA VAL A 204 -12.80 -8.64 6.44
C VAL A 204 -11.72 -7.91 7.22
N ASP A 205 -11.04 -8.62 8.12
CA ASP A 205 -9.83 -8.08 8.74
C ASP A 205 -8.72 -7.92 7.69
N ILE A 206 -8.15 -6.72 7.61
CA ILE A 206 -7.10 -6.35 6.65
C ILE A 206 -5.83 -6.06 7.44
N ASN A 207 -4.76 -6.79 7.15
CA ASN A 207 -3.51 -6.67 7.93
C ASN A 207 -2.72 -5.37 7.67
N GLY A 208 -2.98 -4.68 6.57
CA GLY A 208 -2.21 -3.48 6.21
C GLY A 208 -0.75 -3.80 5.85
N ALA A 209 0.10 -2.78 5.87
CA ALA A 209 1.54 -2.91 5.62
C ALA A 209 2.28 -3.24 6.91
N ILE A 210 2.51 -4.49 7.20
CA ILE A 210 3.38 -4.90 8.29
C ILE A 210 4.81 -5.02 7.77
N GLY A 211 5.76 -4.33 8.41
CA GLY A 211 7.18 -4.45 8.10
C GLY A 211 7.65 -3.75 6.81
N GLY A 212 6.99 -2.66 6.40
CA GLY A 212 7.43 -1.84 5.27
C GLY A 212 7.08 -2.39 3.90
N SER A 213 6.24 -3.42 3.82
CA SER A 213 5.65 -3.88 2.56
C SER A 213 4.66 -2.83 2.01
N ALA A 214 4.28 -2.97 0.75
CA ALA A 214 3.38 -2.04 0.05
C ALA A 214 1.98 -1.89 0.68
N GLY A 215 1.65 -2.66 1.72
CA GLY A 215 0.33 -2.71 2.30
C GLY A 215 -0.60 -3.65 1.55
N CYS A 216 -1.83 -3.80 2.07
CA CYS A 216 -2.87 -4.55 1.40
C CYS A 216 -3.63 -3.64 0.44
N GLU A 217 -3.78 -4.05 -0.81
CA GLU A 217 -4.63 -3.35 -1.77
C GLU A 217 -6.09 -3.47 -1.36
N LEU A 218 -6.79 -2.34 -1.36
CA LEU A 218 -8.21 -2.26 -1.10
C LEU A 218 -8.97 -2.48 -2.40
N THR A 219 -9.96 -3.37 -2.36
CA THR A 219 -10.77 -3.76 -3.51
C THR A 219 -12.25 -3.70 -3.18
N ALA A 220 -13.08 -3.41 -4.16
CA ALA A 220 -14.53 -3.40 -4.03
C ALA A 220 -15.21 -4.05 -5.26
N ASP A 221 -16.43 -4.51 -5.11
CA ASP A 221 -17.25 -4.90 -6.26
C ASP A 221 -17.89 -3.63 -6.86
N TYR A 222 -17.55 -3.32 -8.10
CA TYR A 222 -18.07 -2.12 -8.77
C TYR A 222 -19.58 -2.16 -9.04
N ARG A 223 -20.22 -3.30 -8.95
CA ARG A 223 -21.68 -3.42 -9.02
C ARG A 223 -22.37 -2.64 -7.90
N GLN A 224 -21.71 -2.49 -6.75
CA GLN A 224 -22.20 -1.71 -5.60
C GLN A 224 -22.21 -0.20 -5.87
N ALA A 225 -21.40 0.28 -6.80
CA ALA A 225 -21.28 1.70 -7.11
C ALA A 225 -22.51 2.27 -7.88
N ARG A 226 -23.43 1.41 -8.28
CA ARG A 226 -24.65 1.77 -9.05
C ARG A 226 -25.96 1.76 -8.24
N SER A 227 -25.90 1.34 -6.98
CA SER A 227 -27.08 1.27 -6.10
C SER A 227 -27.39 2.60 -5.41
#